data_8643bcb4f4e005e0a04d2ccfcc8e3508
#
_entry.id   8643bcb4f4e005e0a04d2ccfcc8e3508
#
_cell.length_a   1.000
_cell.length_b   1.000
_cell.length_c   1.000
_cell.angle_alpha   90.00
_cell.angle_beta   90.00
_cell.angle_gamma   90.00
#
_symmetry.space_group_name_H-M   'P 1'
#
loop_
_entity.id
_entity.type
_entity.pdbx_description
1 polymer ?
#
loop_
_entity_poly.entity_id
_entity_poly.type
_entity_poly.pdbx_seq_one_letter_code
_entity_poly.pdbx_strand_id
1 'polypeptide(L)'
;MAGNTILVVDDEQRMRKLVRDFLTKQNFRVLEAADGEEAVDVFMENKDIVLVILDVMMPKMDGWETCREIRQYSKVPIIMLTARGGENDELR
;
A
#
# COMPACT_ATOMS: atom_id res chain seq x y z
N MET A 1 -2.15 0.21 19.38
CA MET A 1 -3.47 -0.38 19.45
C MET A 1 -3.78 -1.22 18.22
N ALA A 2 -4.32 -2.39 18.44
CA ALA A 2 -4.62 -3.25 17.31
C ALA A 2 -5.59 -2.57 16.37
N GLY A 3 -5.48 -2.84 15.08
CA GLY A 3 -6.36 -2.25 14.10
C GLY A 3 -5.95 -0.87 13.65
N ASN A 4 -4.72 -0.50 13.95
CA ASN A 4 -4.26 0.82 13.62
C ASN A 4 -3.05 0.80 12.70
N THR A 5 -2.85 -0.29 12.00
CA THR A 5 -1.68 -0.46 11.16
C THR A 5 -2.03 -0.25 9.69
N ILE A 6 -1.20 0.51 8.99
CA ILE A 6 -1.37 0.78 7.58
C ILE A 6 -0.15 0.29 6.84
N LEU A 7 -0.37 -0.42 5.74
CA LEU A 7 0.71 -0.89 4.88
C LEU A 7 0.86 0.07 3.71
N VAL A 8 2.05 0.59 3.52
CA VAL A 8 2.36 1.52 2.43
C VAL A 8 3.29 0.83 1.45
N VAL A 9 2.86 0.72 0.21
CA VAL A 9 3.59 -0.01 -0.83
C VAL A 9 3.94 0.92 -1.97
N ASP A 10 5.23 1.12 -2.20
CA ASP A 10 5.70 2.00 -3.26
C ASP A 10 7.16 1.65 -3.50
N ASP A 11 7.57 1.54 -4.74
CA ASP A 11 8.96 1.20 -5.02
C ASP A 11 9.90 2.39 -4.82
N GLU A 12 9.35 3.57 -4.62
CA GLU A 12 10.16 4.75 -4.42
C GLU A 12 10.30 5.03 -2.92
N GLN A 13 11.49 4.87 -2.40
CA GLN A 13 11.73 5.00 -0.98
C GLN A 13 11.33 6.36 -0.43
N ARG A 14 11.60 7.39 -1.20
CA ARG A 14 11.30 8.74 -0.78
C ARG A 14 9.79 8.95 -0.57
N MET A 15 9.00 8.41 -1.47
CA MET A 15 7.56 8.53 -1.36
C MET A 15 7.04 7.73 -0.17
N ARG A 16 7.59 6.51 0.04
CA ARG A 16 7.19 5.73 1.20
C ARG A 16 7.46 6.49 2.49
N LYS A 17 8.62 7.14 2.56
CA LYS A 17 8.99 7.87 3.75
C LYS A 17 8.03 9.04 4.01
N LEU A 18 7.68 9.76 2.96
CA LEU A 18 6.75 10.87 3.09
C LEU A 18 5.40 10.41 3.66
N VAL A 19 4.86 9.36 3.09
CA VAL A 19 3.56 8.85 3.52
C VAL A 19 3.67 8.31 4.94
N ARG A 20 4.74 7.57 5.22
CA ARG A 20 4.95 7.03 6.55
C ARG A 20 5.02 8.12 7.59
N ASP A 21 5.80 9.16 7.31
CA ASP A 21 5.97 10.24 8.28
C ASP A 21 4.64 10.92 8.56
N PHE A 22 3.86 11.16 7.53
CA PHE A 22 2.56 11.78 7.71
C PHE A 22 1.64 10.90 8.55
N LEU A 23 1.55 9.64 8.22
CA LEU A 23 0.66 8.73 8.94
C LEU A 23 1.10 8.49 10.37
N THR A 24 2.40 8.44 10.58
CA THR A 24 2.92 8.26 11.93
C THR A 24 2.51 9.45 12.81
N LYS A 25 2.50 10.63 12.25
CA LYS A 25 2.07 11.80 12.99
C LYS A 25 0.59 11.73 13.34
N GLN A 26 -0.16 10.97 12.59
CA GLN A 26 -1.58 10.79 12.86
C GLN A 26 -1.83 9.59 13.77
N ASN A 27 -0.77 9.08 14.39
CA ASN A 27 -0.83 7.98 15.34
C ASN A 27 -1.13 6.62 14.73
N PHE A 28 -0.82 6.44 13.46
CA PHE A 28 -0.92 5.13 12.83
C PHE A 28 0.43 4.42 12.91
N ARG A 29 0.36 3.12 13.02
CA ARG A 29 1.54 2.30 12.87
C ARG A 29 1.69 2.00 11.38
N VAL A 30 2.88 2.17 10.84
CA VAL A 30 3.09 2.04 9.40
C VAL A 30 4.09 0.93 9.10
N LEU A 31 3.70 0.03 8.20
CA LEU A 31 4.59 -0.96 7.65
C LEU A 31 4.82 -0.59 6.20
N GLU A 32 5.97 -0.96 5.65
CA GLU A 32 6.35 -0.58 4.31
C GLU A 32 6.72 -1.79 3.48
N ALA A 33 6.48 -1.69 2.17
CA ALA A 33 6.93 -2.68 1.22
C ALA A 33 7.38 -1.96 -0.03
N ALA A 34 8.41 -2.46 -0.68
CA ALA A 34 8.99 -1.82 -1.85
C ALA A 34 8.45 -2.36 -3.17
N ASP A 35 7.75 -3.46 -3.13
CA ASP A 35 7.15 -4.01 -4.34
C ASP A 35 5.97 -4.90 -3.94
N GLY A 36 5.28 -5.42 -4.96
CA GLY A 36 4.07 -6.17 -4.70
C GLY A 36 4.29 -7.49 -3.99
N GLU A 37 5.40 -8.17 -4.31
CA GLU A 37 5.67 -9.45 -3.66
C GLU A 37 5.92 -9.25 -2.18
N GLU A 38 6.73 -8.26 -1.85
CA GLU A 38 6.99 -7.94 -0.46
C GLU A 38 5.70 -7.52 0.24
N ALA A 39 4.87 -6.77 -0.47
CA ALA A 39 3.61 -6.31 0.10
C ALA A 39 2.72 -7.47 0.51
N VAL A 40 2.61 -8.47 -0.33
CA VAL A 40 1.80 -9.64 -0.03
C VAL A 40 2.36 -10.36 1.19
N ASP A 41 3.69 -10.53 1.24
CA ASP A 41 4.33 -11.18 2.37
C ASP A 41 4.07 -10.44 3.67
N VAL A 42 4.26 -9.13 3.66
CA VAL A 42 4.05 -8.32 4.85
C VAL A 42 2.58 -8.39 5.26
N PHE A 43 1.70 -8.33 4.29
CA PHE A 43 0.28 -8.36 4.59
C PHE A 43 -0.13 -9.68 5.24
N MET A 44 0.39 -10.78 4.72
CA MET A 44 0.04 -12.09 5.26
C MET A 44 0.59 -12.32 6.65
N GLU A 45 1.70 -11.66 6.99
CA GLU A 45 2.31 -11.82 8.29
C GLU A 45 1.74 -10.90 9.36
N ASN A 46 0.94 -9.92 8.96
CA ASN A 46 0.43 -8.94 9.91
C ASN A 46 -1.08 -8.82 9.79
N LYS A 47 -1.78 -9.40 10.72
CA LYS A 47 -3.24 -9.46 10.66
C LYS A 47 -3.94 -8.20 11.11
N ASP A 48 -3.20 -7.25 11.64
CA ASP A 48 -3.79 -6.02 12.14
C ASP A 48 -3.78 -4.88 11.14
N ILE A 49 -3.41 -5.15 9.89
CA ILE A 49 -3.42 -4.12 8.86
C ILE A 49 -4.87 -3.76 8.51
N VAL A 50 -5.21 -2.49 8.62
CA VAL A 50 -6.57 -2.02 8.37
C VAL A 50 -6.72 -1.24 7.07
N LEU A 51 -5.60 -0.92 6.41
CA LEU A 51 -5.62 -0.16 5.18
C LEU A 51 -4.32 -0.42 4.42
N VAL A 52 -4.42 -0.55 3.11
CA VAL A 52 -3.24 -0.67 2.27
C VAL A 52 -3.24 0.50 1.30
N ILE A 53 -2.12 1.22 1.24
CA ILE A 53 -1.91 2.30 0.27
C ILE A 53 -0.90 1.77 -0.74
N LEU A 54 -1.28 1.71 -1.99
CA LEU A 54 -0.59 0.91 -2.98
C LEU A 54 -0.33 1.69 -4.25
N ASP A 55 0.93 1.76 -4.65
CA ASP A 55 1.30 2.38 -5.92
C ASP A 55 0.98 1.41 -7.06
N VAL A 56 0.42 1.92 -8.12
CA VAL A 56 0.08 1.11 -9.27
C VAL A 56 1.31 0.74 -10.09
N MET A 57 2.20 1.70 -10.27
CA MET A 57 3.36 1.53 -11.16
C MET A 57 4.57 1.01 -10.40
N MET A 58 4.68 -0.29 -10.31
CA MET A 58 5.82 -0.90 -9.61
C MET A 58 6.42 -2.01 -10.46
N PRO A 59 7.72 -2.27 -10.31
CA PRO A 59 8.35 -3.40 -10.98
C PRO A 59 7.86 -4.71 -10.40
N LYS A 60 8.14 -5.79 -11.08
CA LYS A 60 7.76 -7.13 -10.67
C LYS A 60 6.26 -7.29 -10.66
N MET A 61 5.62 -7.14 -9.52
CA MET A 61 4.19 -7.28 -9.41
C MET A 61 3.61 -5.88 -9.24
N ASP A 62 2.84 -5.42 -10.22
CA ASP A 62 2.30 -4.06 -10.15
C ASP A 62 1.15 -3.97 -9.15
N GLY A 63 0.62 -2.77 -8.99
CA GLY A 63 -0.41 -2.53 -7.99
C GLY A 63 -1.67 -3.33 -8.21
N TRP A 64 -2.05 -3.51 -9.46
CA TRP A 64 -3.27 -4.25 -9.75
C TRP A 64 -3.13 -5.73 -9.38
N GLU A 65 -1.98 -6.31 -9.72
CA GLU A 65 -1.72 -7.70 -9.37
C GLU A 65 -1.64 -7.87 -7.86
N THR A 66 -0.99 -6.92 -7.18
CA THR A 66 -0.88 -6.97 -5.74
C THR A 66 -2.26 -6.91 -5.10
N CYS A 67 -3.11 -6.03 -5.60
CA CYS A 67 -4.46 -5.92 -5.10
C CYS A 67 -5.22 -7.23 -5.25
N ARG A 68 -5.10 -7.86 -6.43
CA ARG A 68 -5.78 -9.13 -6.65
C ARG A 68 -5.30 -10.20 -5.69
N GLU A 69 -3.99 -10.25 -5.43
CA GLU A 69 -3.46 -11.23 -4.50
C GLU A 69 -4.01 -11.02 -3.09
N ILE A 70 -4.01 -9.79 -2.64
CA ILE A 70 -4.53 -9.50 -1.30
C ILE A 70 -6.01 -9.81 -1.22
N ARG A 71 -6.77 -9.52 -2.28
CA ARG A 71 -8.20 -9.76 -2.29
C ARG A 71 -8.56 -11.24 -2.20
N GLN A 72 -7.64 -12.13 -2.51
CA GLN A 72 -7.90 -13.55 -2.33
C GLN A 72 -8.01 -13.92 -0.86
N TYR A 73 -7.46 -13.10 0.01
CA TYR A 73 -7.41 -13.40 1.44
C TYR A 73 -8.14 -12.40 2.31
N SER A 74 -8.46 -11.24 1.80
CA SER A 74 -8.95 -10.18 2.67
C SER A 74 -9.76 -9.15 1.90
N LYS A 75 -10.68 -8.51 2.60
CA LYS A 75 -11.44 -7.40 2.05
C LYS A 75 -10.95 -6.07 2.59
N VAL A 76 -9.72 -6.03 3.07
CA VAL A 76 -9.14 -4.81 3.62
C VAL A 76 -9.25 -3.68 2.59
N PRO A 77 -9.57 -2.46 3.01
CA PRO A 77 -9.59 -1.33 2.08
C PRO A 77 -8.23 -1.11 1.47
N ILE A 78 -8.19 -0.88 0.16
CA ILE A 78 -6.96 -0.62 -0.57
C ILE A 78 -7.16 0.67 -1.35
N ILE A 79 -6.24 1.61 -1.15
CA ILE A 79 -6.23 2.86 -1.91
C ILE A 79 -5.08 2.77 -2.91
N MET A 80 -5.40 2.94 -4.18
CA MET A 80 -4.39 2.86 -5.22
C MET A 80 -3.97 4.25 -5.63
N LEU A 81 -2.67 4.48 -5.67
CA LEU A 81 -2.12 5.76 -6.09
C LEU A 81 -1.43 5.57 -7.42
N THR A 82 -1.54 6.55 -8.30
CA THR A 82 -0.80 6.47 -9.53
C THR A 82 -0.04 7.76 -9.69
N ALA A 83 1.22 7.62 -9.87
CA ALA A 83 2.08 8.77 -9.94
C ALA A 83 1.80 9.64 -11.11
N ARG A 84 1.21 9.06 -12.17
CA ARG A 84 0.97 9.86 -13.29
C ARG A 84 -0.41 10.10 -13.51
N GLY A 85 -1.20 9.77 -12.56
CA GLY A 85 -2.59 9.87 -12.72
C GLY A 85 -3.06 11.25 -12.95
N GLY A 86 -2.22 12.11 -12.78
CA GLY A 86 -2.66 13.45 -12.98
C GLY A 86 -3.44 13.66 -14.23
N GLU A 87 -3.20 12.96 -15.23
CA GLU A 87 -3.94 13.18 -16.35
C GLU A 87 -5.03 12.34 -16.49
N ASN A 88 -5.46 11.94 -16.56
CA ASN A 88 -6.51 11.23 -16.74
C ASN A 88 -7.01 10.46 -16.01
N ASP A 89 -6.81 10.51 -15.64
CA ASP A 89 -7.31 9.80 -15.16
C ASP A 89 -8.26 9.77 -14.70
N GLU A 90 -8.37 10.07 -14.54
CA GLU A 90 -9.16 10.03 -14.22
C GLU A 90 -9.99 9.43 -14.05
N LEU A 91 -10.11 9.48 -14.02
CA LEU A 91 -10.89 8.97 -13.97
C LEU A 91 -11.53 8.20 -14.08
N ARG A 92 -11.21 7.75 -14.17
CA ARG A 92 -11.91 6.95 -14.39
C ARG A 92 -12.19 6.26 -13.80
#